data_05edff4d2048a33acd052902c46dc97b
#
_entry.id   05edff4d2048a33acd052902c46dc97b
#
_cell.length_a   1.000
_cell.length_b   1.000
_cell.length_c   1.000
_cell.angle_alpha   90.00
_cell.angle_beta   90.00
_cell.angle_gamma   90.00
#
_symmetry.space_group_name_H-M   'P 1'
#
loop_
_entity.id
_entity.type
_entity.pdbx_description
1 polymer ?
#
loop_
_entity_poly.entity_id
_entity_poly.type
_entity_poly.pdbx_seq_one_letter_code
_entity_poly.pdbx_strand_id
1 'polypeptide(L)'
;MKINLKTTLVTAIAALAFTACSHDGFTLEGTLDGGAGKNLWLEEIGPEGPLFIDSIPLDSKGHFRYSYTPPYRSLYNIHTSDNDYIVTLPDKGEKLEISGSWDGFSMSYNVKGSRESILLWQLQQFSNDGSRVLKDLVNSLNTFNNLLSSQTIDQEEYDRRKSTTDSIYRATFLEQQEYVCRFVEENAGSLATLIALYKPFNGRALIDPADPSSIDYYDIVLNGLTEKMPDNPHTLHFKNSTEHLRSAIARMTEEQQ
;
A
#
# COMPACT_ATOMS: atom_id res chain seq x y z
N MET A 1 -28.41 -75.26 -16.76
CA MET A 1 -27.15 -74.75 -16.25
C MET A 1 -27.10 -73.27 -16.58
N LYS A 2 -27.35 -72.41 -15.59
CA LYS A 2 -27.46 -70.94 -15.82
C LYS A 2 -26.10 -70.30 -15.45
N ILE A 3 -25.45 -69.71 -16.42
CA ILE A 3 -24.22 -68.94 -16.22
C ILE A 3 -24.63 -67.49 -16.04
N ASN A 4 -24.40 -66.93 -14.82
CA ASN A 4 -24.56 -65.54 -14.51
C ASN A 4 -23.28 -64.78 -14.88
N LEU A 5 -23.37 -63.89 -15.87
CA LEU A 5 -22.30 -63.02 -16.25
C LEU A 5 -22.44 -61.69 -15.44
N LYS A 6 -21.61 -61.55 -14.40
CA LYS A 6 -21.52 -60.28 -13.66
C LYS A 6 -20.67 -59.27 -14.47
N THR A 7 -21.31 -58.29 -14.99
CA THR A 7 -20.67 -57.16 -15.68
C THR A 7 -20.01 -56.24 -14.60
N THR A 8 -18.70 -56.25 -14.54
CA THR A 8 -17.94 -55.34 -13.65
C THR A 8 -17.74 -54.02 -14.41
N LEU A 9 -18.43 -52.98 -13.96
CA LEU A 9 -18.29 -51.62 -14.46
C LEU A 9 -17.03 -51.00 -13.81
N VAL A 10 -15.95 -50.89 -14.56
CA VAL A 10 -14.75 -50.17 -14.11
C VAL A 10 -14.98 -48.67 -14.39
N THR A 11 -15.25 -47.92 -13.35
CA THR A 11 -15.32 -46.46 -13.42
C THR A 11 -13.89 -45.91 -13.42
N ALA A 12 -13.37 -45.50 -14.56
CA ALA A 12 -12.11 -44.76 -14.68
C ALA A 12 -12.35 -43.35 -14.18
N ILE A 13 -11.91 -43.04 -12.96
CA ILE A 13 -11.80 -41.68 -12.45
C ILE A 13 -10.60 -41.04 -13.13
N ALA A 14 -10.84 -40.22 -14.14
CA ALA A 14 -9.83 -39.35 -14.73
C ALA A 14 -9.49 -38.26 -13.70
N ALA A 15 -8.42 -38.46 -12.95
CA ALA A 15 -7.81 -37.41 -12.14
C ALA A 15 -7.25 -36.36 -13.13
N LEU A 16 -7.98 -35.27 -13.34
CA LEU A 16 -7.46 -34.05 -13.93
C LEU A 16 -6.43 -33.49 -12.97
N ALA A 17 -5.15 -33.89 -13.16
CA ALA A 17 -4.02 -33.21 -12.58
C ALA A 17 -4.01 -31.80 -13.20
N PHE A 18 -4.53 -30.83 -12.46
CA PHE A 18 -4.20 -29.42 -12.70
C PHE A 18 -2.69 -29.31 -12.45
N THR A 19 -1.89 -29.42 -13.52
CA THR A 19 -0.52 -28.93 -13.51
C THR A 19 -0.63 -27.42 -13.34
N ALA A 20 -0.63 -26.95 -12.10
CA ALA A 20 -0.30 -25.58 -11.80
C ALA A 20 1.14 -25.40 -12.34
N CYS A 21 1.28 -24.85 -13.54
CA CYS A 21 2.55 -24.29 -13.98
C CYS A 21 2.90 -23.25 -12.92
N SER A 22 3.84 -23.58 -12.04
CA SER A 22 4.43 -22.60 -11.14
C SER A 22 5.18 -21.61 -12.04
N HIS A 23 4.51 -20.52 -12.38
CA HIS A 23 5.14 -19.41 -13.06
C HIS A 23 6.15 -18.82 -12.09
N ASP A 24 7.42 -18.69 -12.48
CA ASP A 24 8.47 -18.17 -11.60
C ASP A 24 8.32 -16.67 -11.27
N GLY A 25 7.28 -16.03 -11.79
CA GLY A 25 6.91 -14.64 -11.56
C GLY A 25 5.47 -14.49 -11.12
N PHE A 26 4.93 -13.29 -11.28
CA PHE A 26 3.53 -12.97 -11.03
C PHE A 26 2.83 -12.48 -12.31
N THR A 27 1.50 -12.46 -12.29
CA THR A 27 0.69 -11.90 -13.36
C THR A 27 -0.15 -10.76 -12.82
N LEU A 28 -0.12 -9.62 -13.50
CA LEU A 28 -1.03 -8.50 -13.34
C LEU A 28 -2.11 -8.60 -14.42
N GLU A 29 -3.37 -8.50 -14.04
CA GLU A 29 -4.45 -8.37 -15.02
C GLU A 29 -5.59 -7.53 -14.45
N GLY A 30 -6.42 -6.99 -15.29
CA GLY A 30 -7.54 -6.20 -14.82
C GLY A 30 -8.21 -5.36 -15.88
N THR A 31 -9.02 -4.42 -15.38
CA THR A 31 -9.77 -3.48 -16.22
C THR A 31 -9.81 -2.11 -15.56
N LEU A 32 -9.49 -1.07 -16.30
CA LEU A 32 -9.64 0.31 -15.87
C LEU A 32 -10.65 1.03 -16.76
N ASP A 33 -11.74 1.46 -16.15
CA ASP A 33 -12.77 2.27 -16.82
C ASP A 33 -12.15 3.59 -17.28
N GLY A 34 -12.36 3.96 -18.55
CA GLY A 34 -11.73 5.14 -19.15
C GLY A 34 -10.25 4.94 -19.54
N GLY A 35 -9.69 3.71 -19.40
CA GLY A 35 -8.31 3.39 -19.75
C GLY A 35 -8.11 2.87 -21.18
N ALA A 36 -9.16 2.76 -22.00
CA ALA A 36 -9.10 2.22 -23.36
C ALA A 36 -8.00 2.87 -24.22
N GLY A 37 -7.09 2.07 -24.76
CA GLY A 37 -6.00 2.49 -25.63
C GLY A 37 -4.88 3.30 -24.94
N LYS A 38 -4.89 3.37 -23.61
CA LYS A 38 -3.83 3.98 -22.81
C LYS A 38 -2.81 2.95 -22.35
N ASN A 39 -1.74 3.39 -21.69
CA ASN A 39 -0.71 2.53 -21.12
C ASN A 39 -0.56 2.78 -19.63
N LEU A 40 -0.54 1.71 -18.82
CA LEU A 40 -0.02 1.74 -17.46
C LEU A 40 1.50 1.70 -17.49
N TRP A 41 2.14 2.25 -16.48
CA TRP A 41 3.57 2.10 -16.25
C TRP A 41 3.80 1.25 -14.99
N LEU A 42 4.69 0.28 -15.12
CA LEU A 42 5.12 -0.57 -14.02
C LEU A 42 6.54 -0.17 -13.63
N GLU A 43 6.72 0.12 -12.35
CA GLU A 43 8.01 0.40 -11.74
C GLU A 43 8.24 -0.49 -10.53
N GLU A 44 9.44 -0.96 -10.32
CA GLU A 44 9.87 -1.54 -9.06
C GLU A 44 10.25 -0.41 -8.09
N ILE A 45 9.77 -0.48 -6.86
CA ILE A 45 10.27 0.35 -5.76
C ILE A 45 11.52 -0.35 -5.21
N GLY A 46 12.65 -0.18 -5.87
CA GLY A 46 13.91 -0.80 -5.47
C GLY A 46 14.50 -0.18 -4.20
N PRO A 47 15.47 -0.86 -3.55
CA PRO A 47 16.11 -0.36 -2.33
C PRO A 47 16.80 0.99 -2.52
N GLU A 48 17.31 1.27 -3.72
CA GLU A 48 18.02 2.50 -4.06
C GLU A 48 17.16 3.53 -4.82
N GLY A 49 15.88 3.20 -5.04
CA GLY A 49 14.93 4.06 -5.74
C GLY A 49 14.10 3.33 -6.79
N PRO A 50 13.20 4.04 -7.47
CA PRO A 50 12.31 3.46 -8.46
C PRO A 50 13.07 3.02 -9.73
N LEU A 51 12.73 1.85 -10.24
CA LEU A 51 13.25 1.28 -11.47
C LEU A 51 12.09 1.01 -12.44
N PHE A 52 12.08 1.68 -13.58
CA PHE A 52 11.12 1.42 -14.65
C PHE A 52 11.27 -0.01 -15.18
N ILE A 53 10.16 -0.76 -15.22
CA ILE A 53 10.12 -2.13 -15.72
C ILE A 53 9.54 -2.16 -17.13
N ASP A 54 8.30 -1.69 -17.31
CA ASP A 54 7.63 -1.76 -18.60
C ASP A 54 6.42 -0.83 -18.70
N SER A 55 5.93 -0.67 -19.94
CA SER A 55 4.67 0.00 -20.28
C SER A 55 3.64 -1.04 -20.72
N ILE A 56 2.53 -1.13 -19.98
CA ILE A 56 1.50 -2.15 -20.16
C ILE A 56 0.32 -1.55 -20.93
N PRO A 57 0.10 -1.94 -22.21
CA PRO A 57 -1.00 -1.41 -23.02
C PRO A 57 -2.35 -1.96 -22.55
N LEU A 58 -3.36 -1.07 -22.52
CA LEU A 58 -4.76 -1.44 -22.32
C LEU A 58 -5.44 -1.59 -23.68
N ASP A 59 -6.29 -2.61 -23.80
CA ASP A 59 -7.08 -2.84 -25.01
C ASP A 59 -8.20 -1.79 -25.21
N SER A 60 -9.01 -1.93 -26.25
CA SER A 60 -10.13 -1.04 -26.56
C SER A 60 -11.26 -1.04 -25.53
N LYS A 61 -11.20 -1.91 -24.52
CA LYS A 61 -12.15 -2.01 -23.41
C LYS A 61 -11.49 -1.67 -22.06
N GLY A 62 -10.22 -1.25 -22.06
CA GLY A 62 -9.47 -0.94 -20.86
C GLY A 62 -8.95 -2.17 -20.11
N HIS A 63 -8.95 -3.36 -20.75
CA HIS A 63 -8.36 -4.56 -20.16
C HIS A 63 -6.85 -4.57 -20.37
N PHE A 64 -6.13 -5.14 -19.39
CA PHE A 64 -4.69 -5.39 -19.49
C PHE A 64 -4.34 -6.74 -18.89
N ARG A 65 -3.21 -7.30 -19.35
CA ARG A 65 -2.57 -8.47 -18.77
C ARG A 65 -1.06 -8.37 -19.01
N TYR A 66 -0.30 -8.59 -17.95
CA TYR A 66 1.15 -8.55 -17.98
C TYR A 66 1.73 -9.60 -17.02
N SER A 67 2.82 -10.26 -17.40
CA SER A 67 3.51 -11.21 -16.54
C SER A 67 4.96 -10.79 -16.39
N TYR A 68 5.47 -10.85 -15.17
CA TYR A 68 6.83 -10.45 -14.84
C TYR A 68 7.48 -11.47 -13.89
N THR A 69 8.76 -11.74 -14.12
CA THR A 69 9.58 -12.62 -13.28
C THR A 69 10.67 -11.80 -12.61
N PRO A 70 10.45 -11.33 -11.38
CA PRO A 70 11.46 -10.55 -10.67
C PRO A 70 12.60 -11.42 -10.14
N PRO A 71 13.82 -10.88 -9.98
CA PRO A 71 14.95 -11.57 -9.39
C PRO A 71 14.78 -11.82 -7.88
N TYR A 72 13.99 -11.02 -7.21
CA TYR A 72 13.66 -11.12 -5.78
C TYR A 72 12.28 -10.53 -5.53
N ARG A 73 11.72 -10.78 -4.36
CA ARG A 73 10.45 -10.22 -3.92
C ARG A 73 10.59 -8.72 -3.68
N SER A 74 9.75 -7.91 -4.32
CA SER A 74 9.83 -6.46 -4.30
C SER A 74 8.45 -5.79 -4.33
N LEU A 75 8.43 -4.49 -4.05
CA LEU A 75 7.27 -3.61 -4.15
C LEU A 75 7.20 -3.00 -5.56
N TYR A 76 5.99 -2.77 -6.06
CA TYR A 76 5.78 -2.21 -7.40
C TYR A 76 4.78 -1.09 -7.38
N ASN A 77 5.12 0.01 -8.06
CA ASN A 77 4.18 1.05 -8.44
C ASN A 77 3.53 0.70 -9.78
N ILE A 78 2.22 0.86 -9.86
CA ILE A 78 1.46 0.81 -11.11
C ILE A 78 0.83 2.18 -11.29
N HIS A 79 1.24 2.89 -12.35
CA HIS A 79 0.89 4.29 -12.59
C HIS A 79 -0.10 4.45 -13.75
N THR A 80 -1.07 5.35 -13.58
CA THR A 80 -1.82 5.97 -14.68
C THR A 80 -1.24 7.34 -15.05
N SER A 81 -0.52 7.99 -14.13
CA SER A 81 0.26 9.22 -14.30
C SER A 81 1.30 9.34 -13.19
N ASP A 82 2.19 10.34 -13.26
CA ASP A 82 3.25 10.58 -12.26
C ASP A 82 2.70 10.74 -10.83
N ASN A 83 1.48 11.26 -10.68
CA ASN A 83 0.86 11.56 -9.39
C ASN A 83 -0.32 10.63 -9.05
N ASP A 84 -0.64 9.66 -9.88
CA ASP A 84 -1.75 8.74 -9.66
C ASP A 84 -1.30 7.30 -9.88
N TYR A 85 -0.97 6.64 -8.79
CA TYR A 85 -0.42 5.29 -8.77
C TYR A 85 -0.90 4.50 -7.55
N ILE A 86 -0.76 3.19 -7.64
CA ILE A 86 -1.00 2.26 -6.54
C ILE A 86 0.28 1.47 -6.25
N VAL A 87 0.47 1.09 -4.99
CA VAL A 87 1.57 0.20 -4.58
C VAL A 87 1.04 -1.22 -4.44
N THR A 88 1.77 -2.16 -5.01
CA THR A 88 1.46 -3.60 -4.95
C THR A 88 2.66 -4.41 -4.49
N LEU A 89 2.40 -5.59 -3.96
CA LEU A 89 3.42 -6.53 -3.48
C LEU A 89 2.99 -7.96 -3.85
N PRO A 90 2.96 -8.31 -5.15
CA PRO A 90 2.64 -9.66 -5.57
C PRO A 90 3.80 -10.62 -5.26
N ASP A 91 3.46 -11.85 -4.90
CA ASP A 91 4.42 -12.93 -4.69
C ASP A 91 4.52 -13.85 -5.93
N LYS A 92 5.55 -14.69 -5.94
CA LYS A 92 5.75 -15.72 -6.97
C LYS A 92 4.52 -16.62 -7.09
N GLY A 93 4.05 -16.81 -8.33
CA GLY A 93 2.88 -17.62 -8.67
C GLY A 93 1.54 -16.90 -8.47
N GLU A 94 1.52 -15.70 -7.90
CA GLU A 94 0.29 -14.96 -7.71
C GLU A 94 -0.22 -14.31 -9.00
N LYS A 95 -1.54 -14.21 -9.08
CA LYS A 95 -2.28 -13.50 -10.10
C LYS A 95 -3.02 -12.34 -9.45
N LEU A 96 -2.51 -11.14 -9.66
CA LEU A 96 -3.07 -9.92 -9.11
C LEU A 96 -4.13 -9.37 -10.06
N GLU A 97 -5.38 -9.33 -9.60
CA GLU A 97 -6.50 -8.75 -10.34
C GLU A 97 -6.76 -7.33 -9.83
N ILE A 98 -6.72 -6.35 -10.74
CA ILE A 98 -6.89 -4.93 -10.45
C ILE A 98 -8.07 -4.39 -11.24
N SER A 99 -8.96 -3.67 -10.58
CA SER A 99 -10.06 -2.95 -11.21
C SER A 99 -10.18 -1.54 -10.64
N GLY A 100 -10.67 -0.60 -11.43
CA GLY A 100 -10.83 0.78 -11.01
C GLY A 100 -11.14 1.71 -12.17
N SER A 101 -11.01 3.01 -11.94
CA SER A 101 -11.11 4.04 -12.95
C SER A 101 -9.73 4.56 -13.32
N TRP A 102 -9.52 4.90 -14.58
CA TRP A 102 -8.27 5.51 -15.04
C TRP A 102 -8.03 6.85 -14.34
N ASP A 103 -9.06 7.69 -14.27
CA ASP A 103 -9.00 8.96 -13.57
C ASP A 103 -9.25 8.73 -12.06
N GLY A 104 -8.32 9.18 -11.22
CA GLY A 104 -8.36 8.94 -9.78
C GLY A 104 -8.14 7.45 -9.44
N PHE A 105 -7.23 6.81 -10.13
CA PHE A 105 -6.91 5.39 -9.99
C PHE A 105 -6.61 5.00 -8.54
N SER A 106 -5.73 5.73 -7.86
CA SER A 106 -5.36 5.51 -6.46
C SER A 106 -6.51 5.64 -5.46
N MET A 107 -7.60 6.31 -5.85
CA MET A 107 -8.78 6.51 -5.00
C MET A 107 -9.91 5.52 -5.29
N SER A 108 -9.88 4.84 -6.46
CA SER A 108 -11.00 4.03 -6.97
C SER A 108 -10.66 2.55 -7.16
N TYR A 109 -9.37 2.17 -7.05
CA TYR A 109 -8.96 0.81 -7.36
C TYR A 109 -9.39 -0.22 -6.32
N ASN A 110 -9.50 -1.46 -6.79
CA ASN A 110 -9.69 -2.66 -5.98
C ASN A 110 -8.67 -3.72 -6.40
N VAL A 111 -8.24 -4.56 -5.45
CA VAL A 111 -7.20 -5.58 -5.63
C VAL A 111 -7.68 -6.92 -5.12
N LYS A 112 -7.38 -8.00 -5.87
CA LYS A 112 -7.64 -9.39 -5.48
C LYS A 112 -6.46 -10.27 -5.90
N GLY A 113 -6.39 -11.49 -5.34
CA GLY A 113 -5.46 -12.53 -5.77
C GLY A 113 -4.04 -12.44 -5.20
N SER A 114 -3.72 -11.42 -4.39
CA SER A 114 -2.46 -11.30 -3.66
C SER A 114 -2.73 -10.81 -2.24
N ARG A 115 -2.32 -11.60 -1.26
CA ARG A 115 -2.52 -11.26 0.17
C ARG A 115 -1.81 -9.96 0.54
N GLU A 116 -0.57 -9.83 0.15
CA GLU A 116 0.27 -8.68 0.51
C GLU A 116 -0.17 -7.39 -0.22
N SER A 117 -0.60 -7.51 -1.48
CA SER A 117 -1.18 -6.38 -2.20
C SER A 117 -2.53 -5.94 -1.62
N ILE A 118 -3.31 -6.87 -1.05
CA ILE A 118 -4.54 -6.54 -0.32
C ILE A 118 -4.23 -5.77 0.96
N LEU A 119 -3.17 -6.11 1.69
CA LEU A 119 -2.72 -5.34 2.87
C LEU A 119 -2.39 -3.89 2.49
N LEU A 120 -1.63 -3.69 1.41
CA LEU A 120 -1.31 -2.35 0.89
C LEU A 120 -2.56 -1.59 0.44
N TRP A 121 -3.51 -2.28 -0.20
CA TRP A 121 -4.80 -1.70 -0.56
C TRP A 121 -5.57 -1.23 0.67
N GLN A 122 -5.65 -2.05 1.73
CA GLN A 122 -6.31 -1.69 2.99
C GLN A 122 -5.65 -0.47 3.65
N LEU A 123 -4.31 -0.45 3.71
CA LEU A 123 -3.54 0.69 4.19
C LEU A 123 -3.85 1.97 3.39
N GLN A 124 -3.94 1.86 2.06
CA GLN A 124 -4.27 2.99 1.19
C GLN A 124 -5.71 3.45 1.38
N GLN A 125 -6.71 2.53 1.49
CA GLN A 125 -8.10 2.91 1.72
C GLN A 125 -8.26 3.68 3.05
N PHE A 126 -7.62 3.19 4.12
CA PHE A 126 -7.64 3.90 5.40
C PHE A 126 -7.02 5.30 5.31
N SER A 127 -5.91 5.45 4.58
CA SER A 127 -5.30 6.77 4.33
C SER A 127 -6.19 7.67 3.47
N ASN A 128 -6.92 7.12 2.50
CA ASN A 128 -7.86 7.86 1.67
C ASN A 128 -9.02 8.41 2.51
N ASP A 129 -9.53 7.66 3.49
CA ASP A 129 -10.57 8.12 4.41
C ASP A 129 -10.10 9.30 5.24
N GLY A 130 -8.89 9.23 5.82
CA GLY A 130 -8.28 10.37 6.51
C GLY A 130 -8.09 11.59 5.60
N SER A 131 -7.70 11.37 4.34
CA SER A 131 -7.54 12.45 3.36
C SER A 131 -8.86 13.13 2.98
N ARG A 132 -9.99 12.38 2.96
CA ARG A 132 -11.33 12.96 2.78
C ARG A 132 -11.70 13.87 3.93
N VAL A 133 -11.49 13.42 5.19
CA VAL A 133 -11.71 14.26 6.37
C VAL A 133 -10.87 15.53 6.30
N LEU A 134 -9.58 15.41 5.97
CA LEU A 134 -8.70 16.57 5.83
C LEU A 134 -9.22 17.58 4.79
N LYS A 135 -9.67 17.10 3.63
CA LYS A 135 -10.28 17.95 2.59
C LYS A 135 -11.50 18.72 3.11
N ASP A 136 -12.38 18.04 3.86
CA ASP A 136 -13.57 18.67 4.43
C ASP A 136 -13.22 19.72 5.50
N LEU A 137 -12.19 19.47 6.31
CA LEU A 137 -11.67 20.45 7.28
C LEU A 137 -11.11 21.69 6.59
N VAL A 138 -10.33 21.52 5.51
CA VAL A 138 -9.80 22.64 4.70
C VAL A 138 -10.93 23.46 4.09
N ASN A 139 -11.95 22.82 3.53
CA ASN A 139 -13.13 23.50 2.98
C ASN A 139 -13.89 24.27 4.06
N SER A 140 -14.03 23.68 5.26
CA SER A 140 -14.66 24.33 6.41
C SER A 140 -13.90 25.57 6.85
N LEU A 141 -12.57 25.50 6.98
CA LEU A 141 -11.72 26.65 7.33
C LEU A 141 -11.81 27.77 6.29
N ASN A 142 -11.81 27.44 5.00
CA ASN A 142 -12.00 28.41 3.93
C ASN A 142 -13.37 29.10 4.05
N THR A 143 -14.42 28.35 4.37
CA THR A 143 -15.76 28.88 4.59
C THR A 143 -15.78 29.83 5.79
N PHE A 144 -15.15 29.46 6.92
CA PHE A 144 -15.10 30.32 8.12
C PHE A 144 -14.34 31.60 7.88
N ASN A 145 -13.21 31.55 7.14
CA ASN A 145 -12.46 32.73 6.73
C ASN A 145 -13.33 33.70 5.91
N ASN A 146 -14.12 33.19 4.96
CA ASN A 146 -15.03 34.00 4.15
C ASN A 146 -16.15 34.63 4.99
N LEU A 147 -16.73 33.89 5.94
CA LEU A 147 -17.78 34.38 6.83
C LEU A 147 -17.24 35.48 7.77
N LEU A 148 -16.03 35.33 8.31
CA LEU A 148 -15.37 36.34 9.11
C LEU A 148 -15.07 37.60 8.29
N SER A 149 -14.51 37.44 7.08
CA SER A 149 -14.17 38.56 6.19
C SER A 149 -15.40 39.35 5.74
N SER A 150 -16.54 38.68 5.58
CA SER A 150 -17.83 39.35 5.26
C SER A 150 -18.58 39.87 6.49
N GLN A 151 -17.97 39.78 7.69
CA GLN A 151 -18.61 40.18 8.95
C GLN A 151 -19.92 39.43 9.26
N THR A 152 -20.12 38.23 8.65
CA THR A 152 -21.30 37.39 8.91
C THR A 152 -21.18 36.68 10.27
N ILE A 153 -19.96 36.38 10.70
CA ILE A 153 -19.62 35.91 12.05
C ILE A 153 -18.58 36.86 12.65
N ASP A 154 -18.53 36.88 13.97
CA ASP A 154 -17.50 37.60 14.73
C ASP A 154 -16.27 36.72 14.98
N GLN A 155 -15.23 37.29 15.61
CA GLN A 155 -13.98 36.60 15.94
C GLN A 155 -14.20 35.45 16.93
N GLU A 156 -15.09 35.60 17.90
CA GLU A 156 -15.38 34.60 18.90
C GLU A 156 -16.00 33.35 18.28
N GLU A 157 -16.97 33.53 17.39
CA GLU A 157 -17.60 32.43 16.61
C GLU A 157 -16.61 31.76 15.67
N TYR A 158 -15.74 32.52 15.00
CA TYR A 158 -14.67 31.98 14.17
C TYR A 158 -13.72 31.09 14.99
N ASP A 159 -13.24 31.59 16.13
CA ASP A 159 -12.28 30.87 16.99
C ASP A 159 -12.92 29.59 17.55
N ARG A 160 -14.19 29.61 17.91
CA ARG A 160 -14.93 28.42 18.33
C ARG A 160 -15.01 27.36 17.24
N ARG A 161 -15.35 27.75 16.00
CA ARG A 161 -15.43 26.83 14.85
C ARG A 161 -14.06 26.30 14.47
N LYS A 162 -13.04 27.14 14.47
CA LYS A 162 -11.66 26.74 14.22
C LYS A 162 -11.18 25.72 15.26
N SER A 163 -11.43 25.96 16.55
CA SER A 163 -11.07 25.03 17.64
C SER A 163 -11.73 23.65 17.46
N THR A 164 -12.98 23.62 17.00
CA THR A 164 -13.64 22.34 16.66
C THR A 164 -12.94 21.63 15.52
N THR A 165 -12.59 22.35 14.45
CA THR A 165 -11.85 21.82 13.29
C THR A 165 -10.47 21.27 13.70
N ASP A 166 -9.74 22.01 14.54
CA ASP A 166 -8.44 21.60 15.08
C ASP A 166 -8.55 20.32 15.94
N SER A 167 -9.66 20.18 16.68
CA SER A 167 -9.94 18.98 17.48
C SER A 167 -10.20 17.75 16.60
N ILE A 168 -10.99 17.91 15.52
CA ILE A 168 -11.25 16.83 14.55
C ILE A 168 -9.94 16.43 13.84
N TYR A 169 -9.14 17.41 13.40
CA TYR A 169 -7.83 17.14 12.77
C TYR A 169 -6.95 16.30 13.70
N ARG A 170 -6.85 16.68 14.97
CA ARG A 170 -6.03 15.97 15.96
C ARG A 170 -6.52 14.54 16.18
N ALA A 171 -7.82 14.34 16.30
CA ALA A 171 -8.42 13.02 16.46
C ALA A 171 -8.14 12.14 15.23
N THR A 172 -8.32 12.68 14.01
CA THR A 172 -8.02 11.97 12.76
C THR A 172 -6.54 11.62 12.64
N PHE A 173 -5.62 12.55 13.01
CA PHE A 173 -4.19 12.27 13.00
C PHE A 173 -3.83 11.10 13.93
N LEU A 174 -4.36 11.09 15.14
CA LEU A 174 -4.10 10.01 16.11
C LEU A 174 -4.67 8.66 15.63
N GLU A 175 -5.85 8.67 15.03
CA GLU A 175 -6.45 7.46 14.43
C GLU A 175 -5.61 6.90 13.29
N GLN A 176 -5.11 7.77 12.39
CA GLN A 176 -4.20 7.38 11.32
C GLN A 176 -2.89 6.82 11.87
N GLN A 177 -2.33 7.44 12.90
CA GLN A 177 -1.11 6.99 13.57
C GLN A 177 -1.30 5.61 14.22
N GLU A 178 -2.36 5.45 15.01
CA GLU A 178 -2.66 4.17 15.68
C GLU A 178 -2.85 3.03 14.67
N TYR A 179 -3.56 3.30 13.56
CA TYR A 179 -3.73 2.30 12.50
C TYR A 179 -2.39 1.88 11.89
N VAL A 180 -1.53 2.84 11.57
CA VAL A 180 -0.22 2.56 10.97
C VAL A 180 0.69 1.81 11.94
N CYS A 181 0.74 2.20 13.22
CA CYS A 181 1.50 1.51 14.25
C CYS A 181 1.06 0.05 14.39
N ARG A 182 -0.24 -0.20 14.52
CA ARG A 182 -0.81 -1.55 14.58
C ARG A 182 -0.53 -2.35 13.29
N PHE A 183 -0.65 -1.72 12.12
CA PHE A 183 -0.32 -2.37 10.85
C PHE A 183 1.13 -2.88 10.82
N VAL A 184 2.08 -2.07 11.30
CA VAL A 184 3.50 -2.43 11.41
C VAL A 184 3.68 -3.62 12.35
N GLU A 185 3.07 -3.59 13.54
CA GLU A 185 3.17 -4.65 14.55
C GLU A 185 2.62 -5.98 14.02
N GLU A 186 1.44 -5.95 13.39
CA GLU A 186 0.76 -7.16 12.89
C GLU A 186 1.41 -7.77 11.66
N ASN A 187 2.19 -6.98 10.88
CA ASN A 187 2.73 -7.38 9.58
C ASN A 187 4.26 -7.27 9.49
N ALA A 188 4.99 -7.30 10.59
CA ALA A 188 6.44 -7.01 10.68
C ALA A 188 7.32 -7.75 9.66
N GLY A 189 6.96 -8.99 9.28
CA GLY A 189 7.68 -9.77 8.27
C GLY A 189 7.31 -9.51 6.82
N SER A 190 6.50 -8.47 6.53
CA SER A 190 6.07 -8.07 5.19
C SER A 190 6.80 -6.81 4.72
N LEU A 191 7.20 -6.74 3.43
CA LEU A 191 7.70 -5.50 2.82
C LEU A 191 6.65 -4.37 2.80
N ALA A 192 5.36 -4.69 2.97
CA ALA A 192 4.30 -3.69 3.09
C ALA A 192 4.51 -2.75 4.29
N THR A 193 5.21 -3.21 5.34
CA THR A 193 5.53 -2.39 6.50
C THR A 193 6.50 -1.25 6.19
N LEU A 194 7.34 -1.39 5.17
CA LEU A 194 8.20 -0.30 4.70
C LEU A 194 7.37 0.87 4.17
N ILE A 195 6.25 0.58 3.48
CA ILE A 195 5.32 1.63 3.04
C ILE A 195 4.61 2.27 4.23
N ALA A 196 4.23 1.48 5.23
CA ALA A 196 3.56 1.97 6.43
C ALA A 196 4.46 2.87 7.29
N LEU A 197 5.73 2.47 7.53
CA LEU A 197 6.71 3.23 8.33
C LEU A 197 6.91 4.66 7.83
N TYR A 198 6.90 4.85 6.51
CA TYR A 198 7.13 6.17 5.89
C TYR A 198 5.84 6.88 5.48
N LYS A 199 4.67 6.38 5.92
CA LYS A 199 3.37 6.97 5.56
C LYS A 199 3.18 8.33 6.23
N PRO A 200 2.97 9.42 5.46
CA PRO A 200 2.62 10.71 6.03
C PRO A 200 1.10 10.91 6.12
N PHE A 201 0.67 11.78 7.01
CA PHE A 201 -0.66 12.38 7.02
C PHE A 201 -0.52 13.91 7.04
N ASN A 202 -1.06 14.59 6.04
CA ASN A 202 -0.92 16.03 5.85
C ASN A 202 0.55 16.52 5.93
N GLY A 203 1.46 15.80 5.27
CA GLY A 203 2.89 16.12 5.23
C GLY A 203 3.66 15.84 6.54
N ARG A 204 3.00 15.33 7.58
CA ARG A 204 3.63 14.93 8.83
C ARG A 204 3.76 13.41 8.90
N ALA A 205 4.93 12.91 9.25
CA ALA A 205 5.15 11.48 9.45
C ALA A 205 4.25 10.95 10.57
N LEU A 206 3.61 9.78 10.33
CA LEU A 206 2.80 9.11 11.35
C LEU A 206 3.67 8.34 12.35
N ILE A 207 4.79 7.78 11.88
CA ILE A 207 5.89 7.26 12.70
C ILE A 207 7.08 8.18 12.41
N ASP A 208 7.36 9.11 13.30
CA ASP A 208 8.39 10.14 13.10
C ASP A 208 9.77 9.56 13.40
N PRO A 209 10.68 9.42 12.42
CA PRO A 209 12.02 8.89 12.67
C PRO A 209 12.87 9.80 13.57
N ALA A 210 12.51 11.08 13.74
CA ALA A 210 13.18 12.00 14.65
C ALA A 210 12.74 11.84 16.11
N ASP A 211 11.62 11.14 16.38
CA ASP A 211 11.17 10.79 17.72
C ASP A 211 11.89 9.51 18.19
N PRO A 212 12.71 9.59 19.27
CA PRO A 212 13.41 8.40 19.79
C PRO A 212 12.47 7.22 20.13
N SER A 213 11.22 7.48 20.52
CA SER A 213 10.24 6.43 20.81
C SER A 213 9.78 5.67 19.58
N SER A 214 9.99 6.21 18.38
CA SER A 214 9.63 5.56 17.12
C SER A 214 10.60 4.44 16.72
N ILE A 215 11.80 4.38 17.31
CA ILE A 215 12.83 3.38 16.95
C ILE A 215 12.33 1.95 17.14
N ASP A 216 11.45 1.71 18.10
CA ASP A 216 10.89 0.38 18.36
C ASP A 216 10.12 -0.18 17.15
N TYR A 217 9.43 0.68 16.38
CA TYR A 217 8.74 0.26 15.15
C TYR A 217 9.72 -0.14 14.05
N TYR A 218 10.85 0.57 13.94
CA TYR A 218 11.93 0.21 13.00
C TYR A 218 12.53 -1.14 13.39
N ASP A 219 12.72 -1.38 14.68
CA ASP A 219 13.24 -2.65 15.20
C ASP A 219 12.28 -3.82 14.97
N ILE A 220 10.98 -3.61 15.18
CA ILE A 220 9.93 -4.58 14.90
C ILE A 220 9.99 -4.99 13.42
N VAL A 221 10.03 -4.03 12.51
CA VAL A 221 10.11 -4.29 11.06
C VAL A 221 11.42 -4.98 10.69
N LEU A 222 12.56 -4.48 11.18
CA LEU A 222 13.87 -5.06 10.87
C LEU A 222 13.96 -6.51 11.32
N ASN A 223 13.51 -6.82 12.53
CA ASN A 223 13.49 -8.17 13.06
C ASN A 223 12.60 -9.09 12.23
N GLY A 224 11.38 -8.65 11.90
CA GLY A 224 10.44 -9.42 11.11
C GLY A 224 10.93 -9.69 9.68
N LEU A 225 11.49 -8.68 9.01
CA LEU A 225 12.07 -8.84 7.67
C LEU A 225 13.31 -9.74 7.69
N THR A 226 14.19 -9.60 8.70
CA THR A 226 15.39 -10.43 8.85
C THR A 226 15.02 -11.89 9.09
N GLU A 227 13.96 -12.17 9.85
CA GLU A 227 13.47 -13.54 10.06
C GLU A 227 12.91 -14.16 8.77
N LYS A 228 12.14 -13.40 7.98
CA LYS A 228 11.41 -13.91 6.82
C LYS A 228 12.22 -13.91 5.52
N MET A 229 13.06 -12.91 5.31
CA MET A 229 13.82 -12.70 4.06
C MET A 229 15.16 -11.98 4.33
N PRO A 230 16.11 -12.67 5.04
CA PRO A 230 17.37 -12.05 5.48
C PRO A 230 18.23 -11.53 4.31
N ASP A 231 18.20 -12.22 3.17
CA ASP A 231 19.02 -11.91 2.00
C ASP A 231 18.31 -11.01 0.96
N ASN A 232 17.07 -10.57 1.26
CA ASN A 232 16.34 -9.68 0.35
C ASN A 232 17.01 -8.30 0.32
N PRO A 233 17.25 -7.69 -0.86
CA PRO A 233 17.88 -6.38 -0.96
C PRO A 233 17.20 -5.27 -0.15
N HIS A 234 15.86 -5.30 -0.04
CA HIS A 234 15.11 -4.36 0.82
C HIS A 234 15.44 -4.54 2.30
N THR A 235 15.56 -5.79 2.77
CA THR A 235 15.93 -6.09 4.16
C THR A 235 17.34 -5.58 4.47
N LEU A 236 18.30 -5.84 3.59
CA LEU A 236 19.68 -5.41 3.74
C LEU A 236 19.80 -3.88 3.74
N HIS A 237 19.12 -3.21 2.82
CA HIS A 237 19.08 -1.75 2.75
C HIS A 237 18.43 -1.16 4.01
N PHE A 238 17.27 -1.70 4.43
CA PHE A 238 16.55 -1.24 5.62
C PHE A 238 17.37 -1.41 6.89
N LYS A 239 18.14 -2.51 7.03
CA LYS A 239 19.08 -2.73 8.12
C LYS A 239 20.10 -1.59 8.21
N ASN A 240 20.77 -1.27 7.11
CA ASN A 240 21.76 -0.19 7.06
C ASN A 240 21.11 1.16 7.44
N SER A 241 19.93 1.45 6.89
CA SER A 241 19.20 2.68 7.18
C SER A 241 18.82 2.80 8.66
N THR A 242 18.38 1.70 9.29
CA THR A 242 18.03 1.66 10.72
C THR A 242 19.27 1.84 11.60
N GLU A 243 20.42 1.29 11.25
CA GLU A 243 21.69 1.50 11.97
C GLU A 243 22.14 2.98 11.91
N HIS A 244 21.98 3.62 10.74
CA HIS A 244 22.23 5.07 10.60
C HIS A 244 21.27 5.91 11.45
N LEU A 245 19.99 5.55 11.46
CA LEU A 245 18.97 6.22 12.28
C LEU A 245 19.32 6.14 13.77
N ARG A 246 19.63 4.96 14.28
CA ARG A 246 20.07 4.77 15.69
C ARG A 246 21.28 5.63 16.05
N SER A 247 22.26 5.67 15.14
CA SER A 247 23.48 6.50 15.35
C SER A 247 23.15 7.99 15.38
N ALA A 248 22.16 8.45 14.60
CA ALA A 248 21.70 9.83 14.61
C ALA A 248 20.97 10.16 15.93
N ILE A 249 20.05 9.29 16.37
CA ILE A 249 19.33 9.47 17.64
C ILE A 249 20.30 9.52 18.82
N ALA A 250 21.30 8.63 18.89
CA ALA A 250 22.28 8.61 19.97
C ALA A 250 23.04 9.96 20.07
N ARG A 251 23.51 10.50 18.93
CA ARG A 251 24.17 11.82 18.89
C ARG A 251 23.28 12.96 19.38
N MET A 252 22.02 12.97 18.95
CA MET A 252 21.04 14.00 19.38
C MET A 252 20.81 13.95 20.90
N THR A 253 20.80 12.75 21.48
CA THR A 253 20.63 12.56 22.94
C THR A 253 21.86 13.04 23.72
N GLU A 254 23.08 12.81 23.20
CA GLU A 254 24.33 13.28 23.81
C GLU A 254 24.47 14.82 23.79
N GLU A 255 24.00 15.48 22.72
CA GLU A 255 24.04 16.95 22.59
C GLU A 255 23.02 17.67 23.50
N GLN A 256 22.03 16.97 24.04
CA GLN A 256 21.01 17.53 24.94
C GLN A 256 21.35 17.37 26.44
N GLN A 257 22.44 16.70 26.79
CA GLN A 257 22.96 16.49 28.15
C GLN A 257 24.10 17.46 28.49
#